data_112d810794dca7ec57ee4b0e6c4041c9
#
_entry.id   112d810794dca7ec57ee4b0e6c4041c9
#
_cell.length_a   1.000
_cell.length_b   1.000
_cell.length_c   1.000
_cell.angle_alpha   90.00
_cell.angle_beta   90.00
_cell.angle_gamma   90.00
#
_symmetry.space_group_name_H-M   'P 1'
#
loop_
_entity.id
_entity.type
_entity.pdbx_description
1 polymer ?
#
loop_
_entity_poly.entity_id
_entity_poly.type
_entity_poly.pdbx_seq_one_letter_code
_entity_poly.pdbx_strand_id
1 'polypeptide(L)'
;MRALLRWLRSGRGRVHSLLLTVLVATGMAVAIPGCTTNPVTGRSQLMLVSENQAIDASRSAYVEMLAPARKEGRVDADPAMARRVQGITEKLVAQAVRYRPETADWEWEIVVIEAPDTVNAFAMAGGKMAIYSGIVEQLELSDAELAQIIGHEIAHALSAHTAEKMSVALASNLALTGFALTGDRSELALTGAALGAVLGVQLPHSRAMESEADEVGIELAARAGYNPDAAASLWRKMAGQDNGRPPAFLSTHPAPASRQRELTRLADRFRPLYEEARSATVPTHPVAGGDAD
;
A
#
# COMPACT_ATOMS: atom_id res chain seq x y z
N MET A 1 -32.41 -46.74 8.21
CA MET A 1 -31.44 -47.08 7.21
C MET A 1 -32.02 -47.67 5.92
N ARG A 2 -32.96 -48.64 5.96
CA ARG A 2 -33.57 -49.23 4.74
C ARG A 2 -34.50 -48.29 3.93
N ALA A 3 -35.14 -47.28 4.54
CA ALA A 3 -35.99 -46.29 3.88
C ALA A 3 -35.18 -45.26 3.06
N LEU A 4 -34.02 -44.83 3.59
CA LEU A 4 -33.12 -43.89 2.93
C LEU A 4 -32.52 -44.50 1.65
N LEU A 5 -32.16 -45.76 1.68
CA LEU A 5 -31.62 -46.49 0.52
C LEU A 5 -32.68 -46.72 -0.57
N ARG A 6 -33.97 -46.84 -0.25
CA ARG A 6 -35.04 -46.91 -1.24
C ARG A 6 -35.32 -45.54 -1.88
N TRP A 7 -35.20 -44.44 -1.14
CA TRP A 7 -35.38 -43.07 -1.66
C TRP A 7 -34.27 -42.69 -2.66
N LEU A 8 -33.02 -43.07 -2.37
CA LEU A 8 -31.89 -42.86 -3.29
C LEU A 8 -31.92 -43.72 -4.56
N ARG A 9 -32.68 -44.86 -4.57
CA ARG A 9 -32.91 -45.68 -5.75
C ARG A 9 -34.12 -45.24 -6.60
N SER A 10 -34.99 -44.37 -6.09
CA SER A 10 -36.08 -43.76 -6.86
C SER A 10 -35.53 -42.74 -7.82
N GLY A 11 -36.00 -42.70 -9.08
CA GLY A 11 -35.56 -41.72 -10.09
C GLY A 11 -35.66 -40.25 -9.61
N ARG A 12 -36.55 -39.98 -8.64
CA ARG A 12 -36.72 -38.67 -8.02
C ARG A 12 -35.48 -38.25 -7.18
N GLY A 13 -34.86 -39.18 -6.44
CA GLY A 13 -33.63 -38.90 -5.70
C GLY A 13 -32.43 -38.54 -6.61
N ARG A 14 -32.34 -39.20 -7.78
CA ARG A 14 -31.32 -38.89 -8.78
C ARG A 14 -31.49 -37.53 -9.44
N VAL A 15 -32.74 -37.15 -9.73
CA VAL A 15 -33.03 -35.82 -10.30
C VAL A 15 -32.72 -34.70 -9.31
N HIS A 16 -33.06 -34.87 -8.03
CA HIS A 16 -32.71 -33.87 -6.99
C HIS A 16 -31.22 -33.80 -6.73
N SER A 17 -30.50 -34.96 -6.77
CA SER A 17 -29.05 -34.98 -6.63
C SER A 17 -28.34 -34.33 -7.84
N LEU A 18 -28.86 -34.59 -9.07
CA LEU A 18 -28.35 -33.93 -10.28
C LEU A 18 -28.61 -32.39 -10.26
N LEU A 19 -29.84 -31.98 -9.86
CA LEU A 19 -30.17 -30.56 -9.71
C LEU A 19 -29.33 -29.89 -8.65
N LEU A 20 -29.07 -30.52 -7.51
CA LEU A 20 -28.20 -29.98 -6.48
C LEU A 20 -26.74 -29.89 -6.96
N THR A 21 -26.24 -30.89 -7.70
CA THR A 21 -24.89 -30.89 -8.27
C THR A 21 -24.75 -29.86 -9.38
N VAL A 22 -25.78 -29.64 -10.20
CA VAL A 22 -25.82 -28.58 -11.23
C VAL A 22 -25.93 -27.20 -10.58
N LEU A 23 -26.72 -27.06 -9.50
CA LEU A 23 -26.79 -25.79 -8.75
C LEU A 23 -25.46 -25.44 -8.05
N VAL A 24 -24.77 -26.44 -7.50
CA VAL A 24 -23.43 -26.24 -6.91
C VAL A 24 -22.39 -25.99 -8.01
N ALA A 25 -22.48 -26.69 -9.15
CA ALA A 25 -21.56 -26.46 -10.28
C ALA A 25 -21.81 -25.12 -10.99
N THR A 26 -23.08 -24.70 -11.13
CA THR A 26 -23.41 -23.36 -11.66
C THR A 26 -23.16 -22.23 -10.66
N GLY A 27 -23.28 -22.49 -9.36
CA GLY A 27 -22.86 -21.55 -8.30
C GLY A 27 -21.34 -21.34 -8.24
N MET A 28 -20.53 -22.30 -8.70
CA MET A 28 -19.07 -22.20 -8.80
C MET A 28 -18.59 -21.50 -10.08
N ALA A 29 -19.46 -21.24 -11.03
CA ALA A 29 -19.15 -20.46 -12.25
C ALA A 29 -19.54 -18.97 -12.12
N VAL A 30 -19.82 -18.48 -10.90
CA VAL A 30 -19.71 -17.05 -10.64
C VAL A 30 -18.23 -16.73 -10.73
N ALA A 31 -17.81 -16.26 -11.90
CA ALA A 31 -16.55 -15.51 -12.02
C ALA A 31 -16.54 -14.56 -10.85
N ILE A 32 -15.64 -14.75 -9.90
CA ILE A 32 -15.43 -13.81 -8.81
C ILE A 32 -15.02 -12.51 -9.52
N PRO A 33 -15.88 -11.48 -9.64
CA PRO A 33 -15.47 -10.20 -10.18
C PRO A 33 -14.65 -9.54 -9.10
N GLY A 34 -13.38 -9.89 -9.01
CA GLY A 34 -12.53 -9.47 -7.91
C GLY A 34 -11.07 -9.36 -8.29
N CYS A 35 -10.69 -9.84 -9.48
CA CYS A 35 -9.33 -9.65 -9.98
C CYS A 35 -9.33 -8.53 -11.00
N THR A 36 -8.62 -7.45 -10.72
CA THR A 36 -8.32 -6.38 -11.67
C THR A 36 -6.82 -6.31 -11.90
N THR A 37 -6.42 -5.51 -12.84
CA THR A 37 -5.02 -5.25 -13.13
C THR A 37 -4.55 -4.01 -12.37
N ASN A 38 -3.39 -4.08 -11.71
CA ASN A 38 -2.75 -2.91 -11.13
C ASN A 38 -2.60 -1.83 -12.21
N PRO A 39 -3.11 -0.61 -11.98
CA PRO A 39 -3.14 0.44 -13.01
C PRO A 39 -1.75 0.92 -13.44
N VAL A 40 -0.72 0.60 -12.65
CA VAL A 40 0.66 1.05 -12.88
C VAL A 40 1.54 -0.08 -13.39
N THR A 41 1.52 -1.24 -12.71
CA THR A 41 2.46 -2.34 -12.96
C THR A 41 1.88 -3.46 -13.81
N GLY A 42 0.57 -3.48 -14.00
CA GLY A 42 -0.12 -4.54 -14.76
C GLY A 42 -0.27 -5.87 -14.01
N ARG A 43 0.18 -5.98 -12.74
CA ARG A 43 -0.01 -7.15 -11.92
C ARG A 43 -1.49 -7.41 -11.61
N SER A 44 -1.90 -8.67 -11.54
CA SER A 44 -3.25 -9.00 -11.06
C SER A 44 -3.40 -8.69 -9.57
N GLN A 45 -4.47 -7.99 -9.22
CA GLN A 45 -4.82 -7.59 -7.85
C GLN A 45 -6.19 -8.13 -7.48
N LEU A 46 -6.37 -8.51 -6.20
CA LEU A 46 -7.69 -8.79 -5.65
C LEU A 46 -8.36 -7.49 -5.24
N MET A 47 -9.46 -7.12 -5.91
CA MET A 47 -10.17 -5.85 -5.72
C MET A 47 -11.64 -6.09 -5.40
N LEU A 48 -11.94 -6.55 -4.18
CA LEU A 48 -13.31 -6.64 -3.64
C LEU A 48 -13.81 -5.28 -3.15
N VAL A 49 -12.90 -4.43 -2.72
CA VAL A 49 -13.13 -3.02 -2.38
C VAL A 49 -12.63 -2.19 -3.56
N SER A 50 -13.47 -1.32 -4.10
CA SER A 50 -13.06 -0.45 -5.20
C SER A 50 -12.09 0.64 -4.72
N GLU A 51 -11.32 1.20 -5.66
CA GLU A 51 -10.40 2.29 -5.35
C GLU A 51 -11.14 3.52 -4.78
N ASN A 52 -12.30 3.89 -5.34
CA ASN A 52 -13.09 5.00 -4.82
C ASN A 52 -13.56 4.76 -3.39
N GLN A 53 -13.98 3.53 -3.05
CA GLN A 53 -14.32 3.18 -1.66
C GLN A 53 -13.11 3.30 -0.73
N ALA A 54 -11.93 2.91 -1.20
CA ALA A 54 -10.69 3.05 -0.44
C ALA A 54 -10.30 4.53 -0.27
N ILE A 55 -10.50 5.37 -1.29
CA ILE A 55 -10.27 6.83 -1.23
C ILE A 55 -11.20 7.48 -0.20
N ASP A 56 -12.50 7.18 -0.23
CA ASP A 56 -13.46 7.74 0.72
C ASP A 56 -13.15 7.33 2.16
N ALA A 57 -12.82 6.05 2.37
CA ALA A 57 -12.41 5.55 3.67
C ALA A 57 -11.10 6.20 4.15
N SER A 58 -10.15 6.38 3.25
CA SER A 58 -8.85 7.02 3.52
C SER A 58 -9.01 8.48 3.91
N ARG A 59 -9.88 9.23 3.22
CA ARG A 59 -10.17 10.63 3.56
C ARG A 59 -10.67 10.77 5.01
N SER A 60 -11.64 9.93 5.39
CA SER A 60 -12.18 9.94 6.76
C SER A 60 -11.12 9.55 7.80
N ALA A 61 -10.38 8.48 7.54
CA ALA A 61 -9.34 7.98 8.43
C ALA A 61 -8.18 8.99 8.60
N TYR A 62 -7.83 9.71 7.53
CA TYR A 62 -6.77 10.73 7.55
C TYR A 62 -7.13 11.89 8.47
N VAL A 63 -8.37 12.41 8.37
CA VAL A 63 -8.87 13.48 9.25
C VAL A 63 -8.86 13.04 10.72
N GLU A 64 -9.36 11.84 11.01
CA GLU A 64 -9.39 11.29 12.36
C GLU A 64 -7.96 11.10 12.93
N MET A 65 -7.04 10.60 12.11
CA MET A 65 -5.65 10.35 12.53
C MET A 65 -4.90 11.66 12.82
N LEU A 66 -5.13 12.71 12.03
CA LEU A 66 -4.47 14.00 12.22
C LEU A 66 -5.08 14.83 13.35
N ALA A 67 -6.34 14.57 13.76
CA ALA A 67 -7.05 15.37 14.72
C ALA A 67 -6.29 15.60 16.05
N PRO A 68 -5.64 14.62 16.68
CA PRO A 68 -4.83 14.84 17.89
C PRO A 68 -3.64 15.76 17.64
N ALA A 69 -2.91 15.54 16.54
CA ALA A 69 -1.73 16.34 16.19
C ALA A 69 -2.13 17.79 15.83
N ARG A 70 -3.22 17.97 15.09
CA ARG A 70 -3.78 19.31 14.79
C ARG A 70 -4.19 20.04 16.07
N LYS A 71 -4.89 19.37 16.98
CA LYS A 71 -5.31 19.95 18.27
C LYS A 71 -4.13 20.42 19.12
N GLU A 72 -3.00 19.73 19.02
CA GLU A 72 -1.77 20.05 19.75
C GLU A 72 -0.84 21.01 19.00
N GLY A 73 -1.23 21.48 17.80
CA GLY A 73 -0.42 22.36 16.96
C GLY A 73 0.85 21.69 16.40
N ARG A 74 0.84 20.34 16.25
CA ARG A 74 1.98 19.55 15.80
C ARG A 74 1.96 19.22 14.31
N VAL A 75 0.99 19.72 13.56
CA VAL A 75 0.95 19.59 12.10
C VAL A 75 1.64 20.80 11.49
N ASP A 76 2.64 20.57 10.65
CA ASP A 76 3.45 21.58 9.97
C ASP A 76 4.06 22.65 10.92
N ALA A 77 4.34 22.23 12.16
CA ALA A 77 4.86 23.12 13.23
C ALA A 77 6.23 23.73 12.87
N ASP A 78 7.06 23.06 12.05
CA ASP A 78 8.23 23.66 11.40
C ASP A 78 7.90 24.05 9.95
N PRO A 79 7.65 25.35 9.67
CA PRO A 79 7.33 25.81 8.32
C PRO A 79 8.47 25.61 7.30
N ALA A 80 9.72 25.48 7.75
CA ALA A 80 10.84 25.24 6.83
C ALA A 80 10.84 23.78 6.36
N MET A 81 10.64 22.83 7.29
CA MET A 81 10.49 21.43 6.97
C MET A 81 9.22 21.17 6.13
N ALA A 82 8.09 21.77 6.48
CA ALA A 82 6.84 21.64 5.73
C ALA A 82 7.03 22.10 4.27
N ARG A 83 7.57 23.29 4.04
CA ARG A 83 7.87 23.76 2.66
C ARG A 83 8.84 22.87 1.91
N ARG A 84 9.86 22.33 2.58
CA ARG A 84 10.84 21.40 1.97
C ARG A 84 10.14 20.14 1.51
N VAL A 85 9.33 19.51 2.37
CA VAL A 85 8.56 18.30 2.08
C VAL A 85 7.57 18.56 0.95
N GLN A 86 6.80 19.65 1.04
CA GLN A 86 5.81 20.04 0.03
C GLN A 86 6.47 20.24 -1.34
N GLY A 87 7.55 21.02 -1.44
CA GLY A 87 8.21 21.27 -2.71
C GLY A 87 8.82 20.02 -3.37
N ILE A 88 9.26 19.03 -2.59
CA ILE A 88 9.67 17.73 -3.10
C ILE A 88 8.45 16.98 -3.63
N THR A 89 7.37 16.96 -2.86
CA THR A 89 6.13 16.26 -3.19
C THR A 89 5.48 16.79 -4.47
N GLU A 90 5.43 18.10 -4.65
CA GLU A 90 4.88 18.75 -5.86
C GLU A 90 5.56 18.26 -7.15
N LYS A 91 6.88 18.07 -7.13
CA LYS A 91 7.63 17.51 -8.26
C LYS A 91 7.32 16.04 -8.50
N LEU A 92 7.19 15.25 -7.43
CA LEU A 92 6.86 13.84 -7.51
C LEU A 92 5.43 13.62 -7.99
N VAL A 93 4.46 14.39 -7.47
CA VAL A 93 3.06 14.33 -7.90
C VAL A 93 2.90 14.72 -9.36
N ALA A 94 3.67 15.71 -9.86
CA ALA A 94 3.67 16.02 -11.27
C ALA A 94 4.09 14.82 -12.16
N GLN A 95 5.02 13.99 -11.69
CA GLN A 95 5.37 12.76 -12.40
C GLN A 95 4.31 11.67 -12.20
N ALA A 96 3.70 11.57 -11.00
CA ALA A 96 2.60 10.66 -10.70
C ALA A 96 1.40 10.88 -11.64
N VAL A 97 0.98 12.13 -11.82
CA VAL A 97 -0.10 12.53 -12.74
C VAL A 97 0.25 12.21 -14.21
N ARG A 98 1.52 12.36 -14.59
CA ARG A 98 1.95 11.93 -15.96
C ARG A 98 1.92 10.41 -16.11
N TYR A 99 2.20 9.68 -15.06
CA TYR A 99 2.19 8.22 -15.03
C TYR A 99 0.76 7.67 -15.05
N ARG A 100 -0.14 8.33 -14.32
CA ARG A 100 -1.55 7.97 -14.14
C ARG A 100 -2.44 9.23 -14.17
N PRO A 101 -2.86 9.69 -15.38
CA PRO A 101 -3.52 10.99 -15.57
C PRO A 101 -4.79 11.23 -14.77
N GLU A 102 -5.57 10.17 -14.48
CA GLU A 102 -6.79 10.28 -13.67
C GLU A 102 -6.52 10.71 -12.21
N THR A 103 -5.28 10.61 -11.74
CA THR A 103 -4.90 11.07 -10.41
C THR A 103 -4.72 12.59 -10.32
N ALA A 104 -4.82 13.31 -11.45
CA ALA A 104 -4.84 14.78 -11.44
C ALA A 104 -6.01 15.35 -10.63
N ASP A 105 -7.12 14.61 -10.55
CA ASP A 105 -8.31 15.00 -9.80
C ASP A 105 -8.26 14.58 -8.32
N TRP A 106 -7.18 13.94 -7.87
CA TRP A 106 -7.01 13.60 -6.46
C TRP A 106 -6.71 14.83 -5.62
N GLU A 107 -7.25 14.87 -4.42
CA GLU A 107 -6.94 15.92 -3.45
C GLU A 107 -5.57 15.65 -2.77
N TRP A 108 -4.50 15.82 -3.55
CA TRP A 108 -3.13 15.61 -3.07
C TRP A 108 -2.82 16.50 -1.88
N GLU A 109 -2.42 15.89 -0.77
CA GLU A 109 -2.08 16.58 0.47
C GLU A 109 -0.91 15.88 1.15
N ILE A 110 0.05 16.65 1.65
CA ILE A 110 1.12 16.16 2.50
C ILE A 110 1.31 17.06 3.70
N VAL A 111 1.43 16.48 4.88
CA VAL A 111 1.71 17.20 6.12
C VAL A 111 2.93 16.62 6.82
N VAL A 112 3.61 17.44 7.61
CA VAL A 112 4.63 17.01 8.55
C VAL A 112 4.03 16.95 9.95
N ILE A 113 4.08 15.78 10.58
CA ILE A 113 3.67 15.60 11.97
C ILE A 113 4.91 15.73 12.85
N GLU A 114 4.93 16.71 13.75
CA GLU A 114 5.98 16.86 14.74
C GLU A 114 5.94 15.69 15.73
N ALA A 115 6.87 14.77 15.59
CA ALA A 115 7.05 13.58 16.43
C ALA A 115 8.48 13.07 16.26
N PRO A 116 9.47 13.71 16.93
CA PRO A 116 10.91 13.46 16.72
C PRO A 116 11.32 12.01 17.04
N ASP A 117 10.56 11.31 17.88
CA ASP A 117 10.82 9.90 18.24
C ASP A 117 10.22 8.90 17.26
N THR A 118 9.49 9.35 16.23
CA THR A 118 8.78 8.49 15.29
C THR A 118 9.43 8.51 13.92
N VAL A 119 10.10 7.42 13.56
CA VAL A 119 10.69 7.23 12.22
C VAL A 119 9.64 6.54 11.34
N ASN A 120 8.76 7.33 10.73
CA ASN A 120 7.67 6.82 9.88
C ASN A 120 7.22 7.84 8.82
N ALA A 121 6.55 7.32 7.78
CA ALA A 121 5.80 8.05 6.77
C ALA A 121 4.67 7.15 6.27
N PHE A 122 3.64 7.70 5.66
CA PHE A 122 2.59 6.92 5.03
C PHE A 122 1.87 7.69 3.93
N ALA A 123 1.30 6.94 2.98
CA ALA A 123 0.28 7.43 2.08
C ALA A 123 -0.99 6.58 2.18
N MET A 124 -2.13 7.24 2.00
CA MET A 124 -3.44 6.64 1.86
C MET A 124 -3.96 6.77 0.43
N ALA A 125 -4.99 6.03 0.08
CA ALA A 125 -5.64 6.17 -1.22
C ALA A 125 -6.14 7.61 -1.43
N GLY A 126 -6.05 8.09 -2.69
CA GLY A 126 -6.45 9.46 -3.02
C GLY A 126 -5.41 10.53 -2.71
N GLY A 127 -4.15 10.14 -2.41
CA GLY A 127 -3.02 11.06 -2.29
C GLY A 127 -2.92 11.79 -0.94
N LYS A 128 -3.53 11.27 0.12
CA LYS A 128 -3.38 11.81 1.48
C LYS A 128 -2.14 11.23 2.14
N MET A 129 -1.18 12.08 2.53
CA MET A 129 0.15 11.67 2.99
C MET A 129 0.56 12.39 4.27
N ALA A 130 1.39 11.73 5.07
CA ALA A 130 2.07 12.37 6.18
C ALA A 130 3.48 11.83 6.37
N ILE A 131 4.36 12.71 6.83
CA ILE A 131 5.73 12.41 7.23
C ILE A 131 5.90 12.81 8.69
N TYR A 132 6.47 11.96 9.50
CA TYR A 132 6.83 12.29 10.87
C TYR A 132 8.21 12.98 10.89
N SER A 133 8.37 14.03 11.70
CA SER A 133 9.64 14.78 11.76
C SER A 133 10.84 13.89 12.09
N GLY A 134 10.62 12.87 12.93
CA GLY A 134 11.67 11.94 13.33
C GLY A 134 12.33 11.17 12.19
N ILE A 135 11.61 10.86 11.08
CA ILE A 135 12.25 10.17 9.95
C ILE A 135 13.24 11.09 9.23
N VAL A 136 12.93 12.39 9.16
CA VAL A 136 13.80 13.39 8.52
C VAL A 136 15.01 13.71 9.37
N GLU A 137 14.79 13.93 10.67
CA GLU A 137 15.79 14.38 11.62
C GLU A 137 16.75 13.26 12.04
N GLN A 138 16.22 12.12 12.52
CA GLN A 138 17.05 11.01 13.00
C GLN A 138 17.90 10.36 11.90
N LEU A 139 17.37 10.34 10.66
CA LEU A 139 18.11 9.81 9.53
C LEU A 139 18.93 10.88 8.79
N GLU A 140 18.87 12.14 9.21
CA GLU A 140 19.55 13.26 8.54
C GLU A 140 19.35 13.21 7.02
N LEU A 141 18.07 13.16 6.59
CA LEU A 141 17.74 12.91 5.20
C LEU A 141 18.09 14.08 4.28
N SER A 142 18.82 13.78 3.21
CA SER A 142 18.93 14.67 2.05
C SER A 142 17.61 14.75 1.28
N ASP A 143 17.45 15.75 0.41
CA ASP A 143 16.25 15.90 -0.44
C ASP A 143 16.05 14.68 -1.36
N ALA A 144 17.15 14.09 -1.85
CA ALA A 144 17.07 12.91 -2.68
C ALA A 144 16.58 11.67 -1.90
N GLU A 145 17.01 11.49 -0.65
CA GLU A 145 16.55 10.39 0.21
C GLU A 145 15.08 10.60 0.64
N LEU A 146 14.71 11.83 0.96
CA LEU A 146 13.33 12.19 1.27
C LEU A 146 12.41 11.96 0.06
N ALA A 147 12.86 12.31 -1.14
CA ALA A 147 12.14 12.03 -2.38
C ALA A 147 11.94 10.52 -2.63
N GLN A 148 12.88 9.65 -2.20
CA GLN A 148 12.70 8.20 -2.30
C GLN A 148 11.58 7.70 -1.37
N ILE A 149 11.49 8.23 -0.14
CA ILE A 149 10.39 7.89 0.78
C ILE A 149 9.06 8.36 0.21
N ILE A 150 8.95 9.63 -0.15
CA ILE A 150 7.70 10.20 -0.67
C ILE A 150 7.29 9.50 -1.98
N GLY A 151 8.24 9.23 -2.87
CA GLY A 151 8.01 8.50 -4.12
C GLY A 151 7.48 7.09 -3.87
N HIS A 152 8.04 6.38 -2.88
CA HIS A 152 7.58 5.06 -2.46
C HIS A 152 6.13 5.11 -1.93
N GLU A 153 5.80 6.11 -1.11
CA GLU A 153 4.44 6.31 -0.60
C GLU A 153 3.45 6.66 -1.72
N ILE A 154 3.82 7.56 -2.64
CA ILE A 154 3.03 7.88 -3.82
C ILE A 154 2.80 6.63 -4.68
N ALA A 155 3.81 5.78 -4.86
CA ALA A 155 3.71 4.55 -5.62
C ALA A 155 2.69 3.57 -5.01
N HIS A 156 2.60 3.48 -3.68
CA HIS A 156 1.55 2.73 -3.01
C HIS A 156 0.15 3.25 -3.34
N ALA A 157 -0.05 4.56 -3.35
CA ALA A 157 -1.32 5.17 -3.71
C ALA A 157 -1.67 4.93 -5.18
N LEU A 158 -0.73 5.18 -6.10
CA LEU A 158 -0.91 4.96 -7.55
C LEU A 158 -1.25 3.51 -7.90
N SER A 159 -0.65 2.57 -7.19
CA SER A 159 -0.85 1.12 -7.40
C SER A 159 -2.10 0.57 -6.72
N ALA A 160 -2.95 1.43 -6.14
CA ALA A 160 -4.17 1.05 -5.42
C ALA A 160 -3.93 0.01 -4.30
N HIS A 161 -2.74 0.01 -3.67
CA HIS A 161 -2.37 -0.98 -2.66
C HIS A 161 -3.26 -0.92 -1.42
N THR A 162 -3.81 0.25 -1.07
CA THR A 162 -4.77 0.38 0.04
C THR A 162 -6.05 -0.41 -0.25
N ALA A 163 -6.63 -0.28 -1.44
CA ALA A 163 -7.82 -1.02 -1.85
C ALA A 163 -7.55 -2.53 -1.92
N GLU A 164 -6.38 -2.94 -2.41
CA GLU A 164 -5.95 -4.35 -2.42
C GLU A 164 -5.79 -4.91 -1.00
N LYS A 165 -5.11 -4.18 -0.09
CA LYS A 165 -4.98 -4.57 1.34
C LYS A 165 -6.36 -4.72 2.00
N MET A 166 -7.28 -3.79 1.78
CA MET A 166 -8.65 -3.86 2.29
C MET A 166 -9.40 -5.09 1.72
N SER A 167 -9.23 -5.38 0.43
CA SER A 167 -9.84 -6.52 -0.24
C SER A 167 -9.32 -7.86 0.28
N VAL A 168 -8.01 -7.97 0.46
CA VAL A 168 -7.36 -9.18 1.05
C VAL A 168 -7.82 -9.38 2.49
N ALA A 169 -7.93 -8.30 3.29
CA ALA A 169 -8.43 -8.38 4.66
C ALA A 169 -9.90 -8.84 4.70
N LEU A 170 -10.75 -8.28 3.83
CA LEU A 170 -12.14 -8.68 3.70
C LEU A 170 -12.29 -10.16 3.32
N ALA A 171 -11.55 -10.60 2.28
CA ALA A 171 -11.55 -12.00 1.85
C ALA A 171 -11.08 -12.94 2.97
N SER A 172 -10.02 -12.58 3.69
CA SER A 172 -9.49 -13.36 4.81
C SER A 172 -10.52 -13.47 5.95
N ASN A 173 -11.19 -12.38 6.30
CA ASN A 173 -12.22 -12.37 7.34
C ASN A 173 -13.44 -13.22 6.94
N LEU A 174 -13.87 -13.15 5.68
CA LEU A 174 -14.96 -13.99 5.17
C LEU A 174 -14.59 -15.48 5.20
N ALA A 175 -13.36 -15.83 4.80
CA ALA A 175 -12.87 -17.20 4.85
C ALA A 175 -12.79 -17.73 6.29
N LEU A 176 -12.26 -16.95 7.23
CA LEU A 176 -12.20 -17.30 8.65
C LEU A 176 -13.59 -17.48 9.28
N THR A 177 -14.53 -16.58 8.93
CA THR A 177 -15.92 -16.68 9.38
C THR A 177 -16.58 -17.95 8.83
N GLY A 178 -16.40 -18.25 7.53
CA GLY A 178 -16.89 -19.50 6.92
C GLY A 178 -16.31 -20.73 7.57
N PHE A 179 -15.00 -20.74 7.86
CA PHE A 179 -14.34 -21.82 8.59
C PHE A 179 -14.92 -22.00 10.01
N ALA A 180 -15.13 -20.91 10.75
CA ALA A 180 -15.71 -20.95 12.09
C ALA A 180 -17.16 -21.46 12.10
N LEU A 181 -17.93 -21.27 11.02
CA LEU A 181 -19.31 -21.75 10.90
C LEU A 181 -19.40 -23.22 10.52
N THR A 182 -18.46 -23.77 9.76
CA THR A 182 -18.53 -25.10 9.16
C THR A 182 -17.53 -26.09 9.69
N GLY A 183 -16.43 -25.63 10.33
CA GLY A 183 -15.29 -26.41 10.77
C GLY A 183 -15.18 -26.65 12.26
N ASP A 184 -14.00 -27.06 12.68
CA ASP A 184 -13.63 -27.18 14.08
C ASP A 184 -13.52 -25.78 14.72
N ARG A 185 -14.31 -25.56 15.77
CA ARG A 185 -14.35 -24.28 16.51
C ARG A 185 -13.34 -24.23 17.64
N SER A 186 -12.42 -25.17 17.73
CA SER A 186 -11.37 -25.09 18.75
C SER A 186 -10.51 -23.84 18.54
N GLU A 187 -10.09 -23.23 19.63
CA GLU A 187 -9.20 -22.05 19.62
C GLU A 187 -7.92 -22.33 18.81
N LEU A 188 -7.38 -23.56 18.92
CA LEU A 188 -6.18 -23.98 18.17
C LEU A 188 -6.43 -24.00 16.67
N ALA A 189 -7.58 -24.52 16.20
CA ALA A 189 -7.91 -24.58 14.77
C ALA A 189 -8.14 -23.18 14.18
N LEU A 190 -8.84 -22.30 14.89
CA LEU A 190 -9.06 -20.92 14.47
C LEU A 190 -7.75 -20.12 14.44
N THR A 191 -6.90 -20.27 15.47
CA THR A 191 -5.59 -19.63 15.50
C THR A 191 -4.69 -20.13 14.39
N GLY A 192 -4.69 -21.44 14.12
CA GLY A 192 -3.94 -22.03 13.00
C GLY A 192 -4.41 -21.54 11.64
N ALA A 193 -5.72 -21.40 11.41
CA ALA A 193 -6.28 -20.85 10.17
C ALA A 193 -5.92 -19.38 9.99
N ALA A 194 -6.02 -18.56 11.04
CA ALA A 194 -5.63 -17.15 11.01
C ALA A 194 -4.12 -16.98 10.70
N LEU A 195 -3.26 -17.77 11.37
CA LEU A 195 -1.83 -17.77 11.11
C LEU A 195 -1.51 -18.20 9.67
N GLY A 196 -2.20 -19.23 9.16
CA GLY A 196 -2.09 -19.67 7.76
C GLY A 196 -2.46 -18.58 6.76
N ALA A 197 -3.52 -17.81 7.03
CA ALA A 197 -3.91 -16.67 6.18
C ALA A 197 -2.84 -15.56 6.20
N VAL A 198 -2.28 -15.24 7.36
CA VAL A 198 -1.20 -14.25 7.47
C VAL A 198 0.06 -14.70 6.73
N LEU A 199 0.56 -15.90 7.01
CA LEU A 199 1.82 -16.39 6.44
C LEU A 199 1.71 -16.76 4.95
N GLY A 200 0.57 -17.31 4.54
CA GLY A 200 0.38 -17.82 3.17
C GLY A 200 -0.16 -16.80 2.18
N VAL A 201 -0.85 -15.78 2.64
CA VAL A 201 -1.52 -14.78 1.77
C VAL A 201 -1.01 -13.37 2.04
N GLN A 202 -1.16 -12.86 3.25
CA GLN A 202 -0.88 -11.45 3.52
C GLN A 202 0.60 -11.08 3.36
N LEU A 203 1.53 -11.89 3.85
CA LEU A 203 2.97 -11.59 3.72
C LEU A 203 3.50 -11.63 2.28
N PRO A 204 3.17 -12.64 1.44
CA PRO A 204 3.58 -12.60 0.03
C PRO A 204 3.00 -11.43 -0.73
N HIS A 205 1.72 -11.09 -0.52
CA HIS A 205 1.11 -9.90 -1.11
C HIS A 205 1.81 -8.61 -0.69
N SER A 206 2.09 -8.45 0.61
CA SER A 206 2.82 -7.29 1.11
C SER A 206 4.19 -7.14 0.44
N ARG A 207 4.97 -8.22 0.28
CA ARG A 207 6.29 -8.16 -0.39
C ARG A 207 6.19 -7.77 -1.86
N ALA A 208 5.17 -8.22 -2.57
CA ALA A 208 4.94 -7.82 -3.97
C ALA A 208 4.64 -6.33 -4.06
N MET A 209 3.78 -5.80 -3.18
CA MET A 209 3.46 -4.38 -3.11
C MET A 209 4.68 -3.52 -2.80
N GLU A 210 5.56 -3.98 -1.87
CA GLU A 210 6.80 -3.26 -1.55
C GLU A 210 7.75 -3.19 -2.76
N SER A 211 7.89 -4.30 -3.50
CA SER A 211 8.74 -4.33 -4.70
C SER A 211 8.19 -3.42 -5.81
N GLU A 212 6.87 -3.36 -5.98
CA GLU A 212 6.20 -2.44 -6.91
C GLU A 212 6.41 -0.98 -6.47
N ALA A 213 6.23 -0.69 -5.18
CA ALA A 213 6.42 0.65 -4.64
C ALA A 213 7.88 1.13 -4.76
N ASP A 214 8.86 0.24 -4.58
CA ASP A 214 10.26 0.55 -4.81
C ASP A 214 10.53 0.90 -6.28
N GLU A 215 10.08 0.06 -7.22
CA GLU A 215 10.33 0.27 -8.64
C GLU A 215 9.71 1.57 -9.13
N VAL A 216 8.42 1.77 -8.86
CA VAL A 216 7.68 2.97 -9.29
C VAL A 216 8.18 4.21 -8.54
N GLY A 217 8.42 4.12 -7.23
CA GLY A 217 8.88 5.25 -6.41
C GLY A 217 10.26 5.77 -6.85
N ILE A 218 11.21 4.88 -7.15
CA ILE A 218 12.53 5.27 -7.65
C ILE A 218 12.42 5.90 -9.04
N GLU A 219 11.55 5.36 -9.92
CA GLU A 219 11.31 5.95 -11.23
C GLU A 219 10.74 7.36 -11.11
N LEU A 220 9.71 7.57 -10.28
CA LEU A 220 9.12 8.89 -10.03
C LEU A 220 10.17 9.87 -9.51
N ALA A 221 10.99 9.48 -8.54
CA ALA A 221 12.04 10.31 -7.97
C ALA A 221 13.11 10.67 -9.03
N ALA A 222 13.53 9.71 -9.86
CA ALA A 222 14.47 9.96 -10.93
C ALA A 222 13.92 10.96 -11.95
N ARG A 223 12.67 10.80 -12.41
CA ARG A 223 11.97 11.73 -13.30
C ARG A 223 11.74 13.12 -12.70
N ALA A 224 11.63 13.19 -11.36
CA ALA A 224 11.53 14.44 -10.61
C ALA A 224 12.91 15.10 -10.36
N GLY A 225 14.00 14.56 -10.91
CA GLY A 225 15.35 15.11 -10.80
C GLY A 225 16.08 14.76 -9.49
N TYR A 226 15.64 13.74 -8.79
CA TYR A 226 16.30 13.24 -7.57
C TYR A 226 17.14 12.00 -7.86
N ASN A 227 18.37 11.99 -7.33
CA ASN A 227 19.33 10.90 -7.56
C ASN A 227 18.76 9.54 -7.08
N PRO A 228 18.60 8.54 -7.96
CA PRO A 228 18.07 7.23 -7.60
C PRO A 228 18.97 6.43 -6.65
N ASP A 229 20.29 6.71 -6.58
CA ASP A 229 21.21 6.06 -5.62
C ASP A 229 20.84 6.35 -4.16
N ALA A 230 20.08 7.42 -3.94
CA ALA A 230 19.56 7.77 -2.63
C ALA A 230 18.65 6.68 -2.03
N ALA A 231 18.00 5.85 -2.84
CA ALA A 231 17.20 4.72 -2.37
C ALA A 231 18.06 3.71 -1.58
N ALA A 232 19.23 3.36 -2.10
CA ALA A 232 20.14 2.43 -1.43
C ALA A 232 20.81 3.07 -0.20
N SER A 233 21.11 4.37 -0.21
CA SER A 233 21.69 5.08 0.95
C SER A 233 20.68 5.22 2.08
N LEU A 234 19.44 5.59 1.76
CA LEU A 234 18.32 5.64 2.69
C LEU A 234 18.13 4.29 3.41
N TRP A 235 18.11 3.20 2.64
CA TRP A 235 17.94 1.87 3.20
C TRP A 235 19.04 1.51 4.18
N ARG A 236 20.30 1.88 3.90
CA ARG A 236 21.42 1.68 4.82
C ARG A 236 21.26 2.49 6.11
N LYS A 237 20.79 3.74 6.01
CA LYS A 237 20.52 4.58 7.18
C LYS A 237 19.43 3.96 8.05
N MET A 238 18.33 3.51 7.45
CA MET A 238 17.24 2.83 8.18
C MET A 238 17.71 1.53 8.86
N ALA A 239 18.50 0.70 8.16
CA ALA A 239 19.03 -0.54 8.71
C ALA A 239 20.08 -0.30 9.82
N GLY A 240 20.73 0.85 9.82
CA GLY A 240 21.71 1.25 10.86
C GLY A 240 21.09 1.82 12.13
N GLN A 241 19.78 2.08 12.14
CA GLN A 241 19.03 2.60 13.31
C GLN A 241 18.69 1.48 14.33
N ASP A 242 19.59 0.53 14.54
CA ASP A 242 19.32 -0.60 15.45
C ASP A 242 19.53 -0.21 16.91
N ASN A 243 18.60 0.55 17.46
CA ASN A 243 18.49 0.85 18.90
C ASN A 243 17.68 -0.26 19.64
N GLY A 244 17.70 -1.51 19.15
CA GLY A 244 16.97 -2.64 19.71
C GLY A 244 15.50 -2.71 19.29
N ARG A 245 15.03 -1.75 18.48
CA ARG A 245 13.73 -1.79 17.80
C ARG A 245 13.88 -1.25 16.38
N PRO A 246 13.42 -2.00 15.36
CA PRO A 246 13.44 -1.48 14.01
C PRO A 246 12.55 -0.23 13.91
N PRO A 247 12.91 0.76 13.08
CA PRO A 247 12.06 1.91 12.78
C PRO A 247 10.63 1.49 12.44
N ALA A 248 9.63 2.28 12.85
CA ALA A 248 8.22 2.00 12.57
C ALA A 248 7.96 1.84 11.07
N PHE A 249 8.65 2.62 10.24
CA PHE A 249 8.63 2.50 8.77
C PHE A 249 8.97 1.07 8.29
N LEU A 250 10.00 0.42 8.85
CA LEU A 250 10.37 -0.95 8.47
C LEU A 250 9.35 -1.99 8.93
N SER A 251 8.56 -1.70 9.96
CA SER A 251 7.49 -2.57 10.43
C SER A 251 6.26 -2.51 9.52
N THR A 252 5.96 -1.33 8.95
CA THR A 252 4.87 -1.13 8.00
C THR A 252 5.27 -1.50 6.57
N HIS A 253 6.59 -1.45 6.23
CA HIS A 253 7.18 -1.76 4.93
C HIS A 253 8.20 -2.90 5.04
N PRO A 254 7.73 -4.14 5.25
CA PRO A 254 8.62 -5.29 5.48
C PRO A 254 9.41 -5.62 4.22
N ALA A 255 10.72 -5.73 4.38
CA ALA A 255 11.60 -5.97 3.27
C ALA A 255 12.43 -7.24 3.42
N PRO A 256 12.68 -7.96 2.33
CA PRO A 256 13.63 -9.06 2.33
C PRO A 256 15.07 -8.54 2.47
N ALA A 257 15.98 -9.38 2.98
CA ALA A 257 17.41 -9.04 3.09
C ALA A 257 18.06 -8.67 1.72
N SER A 258 17.42 -9.02 0.61
CA SER A 258 17.85 -8.68 -0.75
C SER A 258 17.48 -7.28 -1.20
N ARG A 259 16.62 -6.55 -0.45
CA ARG A 259 16.07 -5.24 -0.89
C ARG A 259 17.17 -4.24 -1.27
N GLN A 260 18.25 -4.16 -0.50
CA GLN A 260 19.34 -3.24 -0.81
C GLN A 260 19.95 -3.48 -2.20
N ARG A 261 20.18 -4.76 -2.57
CA ARG A 261 20.70 -5.10 -3.91
C ARG A 261 19.70 -4.75 -5.02
N GLU A 262 18.42 -4.98 -4.76
CA GLU A 262 17.36 -4.65 -5.71
C GLU A 262 17.26 -3.13 -5.91
N LEU A 263 17.29 -2.34 -4.84
CA LEU A 263 17.29 -0.88 -4.94
C LEU A 263 18.50 -0.34 -5.73
N THR A 264 19.69 -0.95 -5.56
CA THR A 264 20.86 -0.58 -6.36
C THR A 264 20.64 -0.88 -7.84
N ARG A 265 20.08 -2.06 -8.17
CA ARG A 265 19.77 -2.43 -9.56
C ARG A 265 18.73 -1.48 -10.19
N LEU A 266 17.70 -1.11 -9.43
CA LEU A 266 16.69 -0.16 -9.87
C LEU A 266 17.29 1.24 -10.07
N ALA A 267 18.17 1.68 -9.17
CA ALA A 267 18.88 2.95 -9.31
C ALA A 267 19.69 3.02 -10.61
N ASP A 268 20.41 1.95 -10.96
CA ASP A 268 21.17 1.89 -12.22
C ASP A 268 20.23 1.93 -13.45
N ARG A 269 19.08 1.23 -13.37
CA ARG A 269 18.07 1.23 -14.44
C ARG A 269 17.48 2.62 -14.70
N PHE A 270 17.19 3.38 -13.64
CA PHE A 270 16.53 4.68 -13.74
C PHE A 270 17.49 5.87 -13.75
N ARG A 271 18.80 5.66 -13.66
CA ARG A 271 19.82 6.71 -13.78
C ARG A 271 19.69 7.56 -15.04
N PRO A 272 19.42 7.01 -16.24
CA PRO A 272 19.23 7.84 -17.44
C PRO A 272 18.11 8.86 -17.31
N LEU A 273 16.99 8.49 -16.64
CA LEU A 273 15.86 9.41 -16.41
C LEU A 273 16.25 10.57 -15.48
N TYR A 274 17.05 10.29 -14.46
CA TYR A 274 17.61 11.32 -13.58
C TYR A 274 18.56 12.26 -14.35
N GLU A 275 19.46 11.74 -15.17
CA GLU A 275 20.39 12.55 -15.94
C GLU A 275 19.68 13.46 -16.95
N GLU A 276 18.56 13.00 -17.53
CA GLU A 276 17.69 13.82 -18.36
C GLU A 276 16.99 14.91 -17.54
N ALA A 277 16.36 14.53 -16.43
CA ALA A 277 15.57 15.44 -15.59
C ALA A 277 16.42 16.55 -14.97
N ARG A 278 17.66 16.27 -14.52
CA ARG A 278 18.54 17.26 -13.90
C ARG A 278 18.99 18.38 -14.87
N SER A 279 18.90 18.15 -16.18
CA SER A 279 19.22 19.14 -17.21
C SER A 279 18.01 19.92 -17.71
N ALA A 280 16.81 19.59 -17.24
CA ALA A 280 15.55 20.18 -17.65
C ALA A 280 14.84 20.88 -16.48
N THR A 281 13.83 21.71 -16.80
CA THR A 281 12.91 22.23 -15.79
C THR A 281 11.91 21.12 -15.43
N VAL A 282 11.99 20.66 -14.19
CA VAL A 282 11.05 19.66 -13.67
C VAL A 282 9.71 20.33 -13.37
N PRO A 283 8.59 19.84 -13.90
CA PRO A 283 7.27 20.37 -13.62
C PRO A 283 6.86 20.12 -12.18
N THR A 284 5.93 20.92 -11.66
CA THR A 284 5.29 20.76 -10.36
C THR A 284 3.78 20.60 -10.53
N HIS A 285 3.14 19.96 -9.56
CA HIS A 285 1.68 19.85 -9.43
C HIS A 285 1.30 20.34 -8.02
N PRO A 286 0.26 21.15 -7.86
CA PRO A 286 -0.13 21.64 -6.55
C PRO A 286 -0.44 20.52 -5.57
N VAL A 287 0.08 20.65 -4.33
CA VAL A 287 -0.16 19.74 -3.23
C VAL A 287 -0.52 20.59 -2.00
N ALA A 288 -1.63 20.26 -1.34
CA ALA A 288 -2.03 20.98 -0.13
C ALA A 288 -1.10 20.62 1.05
N GLY A 289 -0.87 21.59 1.93
CA GLY A 289 -0.26 21.41 3.25
C GLY A 289 -1.33 21.39 4.35
N GLY A 290 -0.89 21.34 5.61
CA GLY A 290 -1.77 21.22 6.77
C GLY A 290 -2.70 22.41 7.06
N ASP A 291 -2.48 23.56 6.42
CA ASP A 291 -3.26 24.80 6.61
C ASP A 291 -4.41 24.95 5.59
N ALA A 292 -4.64 23.93 4.74
CA ALA A 292 -5.77 23.93 3.80
C ALA A 292 -7.06 23.56 4.56
N ASP A 293 -7.75 24.58 5.10
CA ASP A 293 -9.13 24.49 5.60
C ASP A 293 -10.14 24.42 4.45
#